data_317a2c8c4e1ab9c3ba6f7797221d4edd
#
_entry.id   317a2c8c4e1ab9c3ba6f7797221d4edd
#
_cell.length_a   1.000
_cell.length_b   1.000
_cell.length_c   1.000
_cell.angle_alpha   90.00
_cell.angle_beta   90.00
_cell.angle_gamma   90.00
#
_symmetry.space_group_name_H-M   'P 1'
#
loop_
_entity.id
_entity.type
_entity.pdbx_description
1 polymer ?
#
loop_
_entity_poly.entity_id
_entity_poly.type
_entity_poly.pdbx_seq_one_letter_code
_entity_poly.pdbx_strand_id
1 'polypeptide(L)'
;MKKALKPVSFLLVLICLLMVTSYLVTPKGYENVYDIQLVNRKINAVSQEKENTLDVLFTGDSEASNTFSPFQYWKEQGIASYNLGGSAQRLNDCYTVLEDVLKHQKPKLLVLEANTLFRKNAVYNQDDSVLMWAEQLFPVLHHHNIYKTINLSVNLLGATKENAYADQCKGYYARVRIRPYRGSDQYMKTNKRDTTLYPETLEYFEKIADLCKENNVELIVVSVPSPKNWSDARHDTIQELCNQYDVTYYDLNKLDNVLALDWTTDTLDRGDHLNMNGSKKVNAYFSEILKEKYHIPDHRGEADYAIWDKQEAELNLY
;
A
#
# COMPACT_ATOMS: atom_id res chain seq x y z
N MET A 1 -30.93 45.68 5.71
CA MET A 1 -29.90 45.40 4.71
C MET A 1 -28.45 45.53 5.23
N LYS A 2 -28.01 46.61 5.88
CA LYS A 2 -26.62 46.77 6.35
C LYS A 2 -26.17 45.72 7.41
N LYS A 3 -27.07 45.10 8.19
CA LYS A 3 -26.71 44.08 9.20
C LYS A 3 -26.39 42.69 8.61
N ALA A 4 -26.92 42.35 7.43
CA ALA A 4 -26.65 41.10 6.75
C ALA A 4 -25.39 41.17 5.85
N LEU A 5 -24.91 42.36 5.52
CA LEU A 5 -23.74 42.53 4.63
C LEU A 5 -22.44 42.05 5.26
N LYS A 6 -22.26 42.25 6.57
CA LYS A 6 -21.01 41.87 7.28
C LYS A 6 -20.76 40.38 7.30
N PRO A 7 -21.72 39.49 7.68
CA PRO A 7 -21.48 38.05 7.64
C PRO A 7 -21.30 37.51 6.22
N VAL A 8 -22.01 38.08 5.23
CA VAL A 8 -21.83 37.70 3.82
C VAL A 8 -20.41 38.09 3.32
N SER A 9 -19.94 39.29 3.61
CA SER A 9 -18.61 39.71 3.25
C SER A 9 -17.52 38.87 3.93
N PHE A 10 -17.71 38.52 5.21
CA PHE A 10 -16.80 37.62 5.92
C PHE A 10 -16.74 36.23 5.28
N LEU A 11 -17.89 35.65 4.93
CA LEU A 11 -17.96 34.36 4.29
C LEU A 11 -17.26 34.36 2.92
N LEU A 12 -17.47 35.39 2.12
CA LEU A 12 -16.79 35.54 0.81
C LEU A 12 -15.26 35.62 0.97
N VAL A 13 -14.79 36.41 1.93
CA VAL A 13 -13.34 36.50 2.21
C VAL A 13 -12.79 35.15 2.67
N LEU A 14 -13.51 34.44 3.54
CA LEU A 14 -13.11 33.10 4.00
C LEU A 14 -13.03 32.10 2.85
N ILE A 15 -14.05 32.07 1.97
CA ILE A 15 -14.05 31.20 0.78
C ILE A 15 -12.87 31.55 -0.13
N CYS A 16 -12.62 32.83 -0.40
CA CYS A 16 -11.46 33.24 -1.21
C CYS A 16 -10.13 32.78 -0.58
N LEU A 17 -9.97 32.93 0.73
CA LEU A 17 -8.77 32.47 1.44
C LEU A 17 -8.61 30.95 1.35
N LEU A 18 -9.68 30.18 1.54
CA LEU A 18 -9.64 28.74 1.39
C LEU A 18 -9.32 28.30 -0.03
N MET A 19 -9.83 28.98 -1.06
CA MET A 19 -9.50 28.70 -2.46
C MET A 19 -8.04 29.01 -2.78
N VAL A 20 -7.55 30.17 -2.36
CA VAL A 20 -6.15 30.57 -2.58
C VAL A 20 -5.18 29.64 -1.85
N THR A 21 -5.44 29.34 -0.58
CA THR A 21 -4.61 28.40 0.18
C THR A 21 -4.67 27.01 -0.41
N SER A 22 -5.83 26.52 -0.84
CA SER A 22 -5.98 25.24 -1.54
C SER A 22 -5.11 25.18 -2.80
N TYR A 23 -5.18 26.22 -3.64
CA TYR A 23 -4.34 26.31 -4.85
C TYR A 23 -2.84 26.26 -4.54
N LEU A 24 -2.41 26.91 -3.45
CA LEU A 24 -0.99 26.95 -3.05
C LEU A 24 -0.48 25.65 -2.45
N VAL A 25 -1.33 24.89 -1.75
CA VAL A 25 -0.91 23.67 -1.05
C VAL A 25 -1.17 22.38 -1.84
N THR A 26 -2.05 22.43 -2.85
CA THR A 26 -2.31 21.25 -3.70
C THR A 26 -1.11 20.99 -4.60
N PRO A 27 -0.50 19.79 -4.54
CA PRO A 27 0.60 19.43 -5.42
C PRO A 27 0.17 19.52 -6.89
N LYS A 28 1.00 20.11 -7.73
CA LYS A 28 0.73 20.20 -9.18
C LYS A 28 0.77 18.81 -9.81
N GLY A 29 -0.11 18.56 -10.77
CA GLY A 29 -0.26 17.27 -11.43
C GLY A 29 -1.35 16.39 -10.81
N TYR A 30 -2.00 16.85 -9.75
CA TYR A 30 -3.19 16.23 -9.19
C TYR A 30 -4.39 17.14 -9.43
N GLU A 31 -5.23 16.80 -10.37
CA GLU A 31 -6.39 17.60 -10.75
C GLU A 31 -7.54 17.48 -9.73
N ASN A 32 -7.50 16.43 -8.90
CA ASN A 32 -8.51 16.12 -7.91
C ASN A 32 -7.84 15.73 -6.58
N VAL A 33 -8.38 16.20 -5.46
CA VAL A 33 -7.95 15.81 -4.11
C VAL A 33 -7.99 14.28 -3.94
N TYR A 34 -8.91 13.60 -4.61
CA TYR A 34 -9.04 12.15 -4.57
C TYR A 34 -8.08 11.42 -5.51
N ASP A 35 -7.50 12.09 -6.52
CA ASP A 35 -6.39 11.51 -7.29
C ASP A 35 -5.12 11.43 -6.45
N ILE A 36 -5.07 12.22 -5.39
CA ILE A 36 -4.05 12.13 -4.33
C ILE A 36 -4.41 11.01 -3.36
N GLN A 37 -5.68 10.61 -3.27
CA GLN A 37 -6.08 9.48 -2.46
C GLN A 37 -5.44 8.22 -3.05
N LEU A 38 -4.93 7.43 -2.14
CA LEU A 38 -4.17 6.23 -2.44
C LEU A 38 -4.87 5.31 -3.46
N VAL A 39 -6.20 5.17 -3.33
CA VAL A 39 -7.03 4.33 -4.21
C VAL A 39 -6.93 4.79 -5.67
N ASN A 40 -7.31 6.03 -5.97
CA ASN A 40 -7.31 6.54 -7.36
C ASN A 40 -5.91 6.57 -7.97
N ARG A 41 -4.89 6.92 -7.17
CA ARG A 41 -3.51 6.89 -7.63
C ARG A 41 -3.07 5.47 -8.02
N LYS A 42 -3.43 4.45 -7.21
CA LYS A 42 -3.09 3.06 -7.51
C LYS A 42 -3.80 2.57 -8.77
N ILE A 43 -5.09 2.86 -8.91
CA ILE A 43 -5.88 2.55 -10.11
C ILE A 43 -5.22 3.19 -11.34
N ASN A 44 -4.96 4.50 -11.29
CA ASN A 44 -4.35 5.22 -12.41
C ASN A 44 -2.94 4.73 -12.75
N ALA A 45 -2.13 4.36 -11.75
CA ALA A 45 -0.80 3.83 -11.99
C ALA A 45 -0.83 2.44 -12.66
N VAL A 46 -1.71 1.54 -12.21
CA VAL A 46 -1.86 0.20 -12.81
C VAL A 46 -2.48 0.27 -14.19
N SER A 47 -3.36 1.23 -14.49
CA SER A 47 -3.94 1.41 -15.82
C SER A 47 -2.91 1.76 -16.90
N GLN A 48 -1.68 2.15 -16.52
CA GLN A 48 -0.57 2.34 -17.45
C GLN A 48 0.16 1.03 -17.80
N GLU A 49 -0.10 -0.05 -17.05
CA GLU A 49 0.46 -1.36 -17.37
C GLU A 49 -0.30 -1.97 -18.55
N LYS A 50 0.41 -2.76 -19.35
CA LYS A 50 -0.22 -3.49 -20.43
C LYS A 50 -1.28 -4.45 -19.90
N GLU A 51 -2.43 -4.53 -20.56
CA GLU A 51 -3.52 -5.40 -20.12
C GLU A 51 -3.07 -6.88 -20.04
N ASN A 52 -3.50 -7.56 -18.99
CA ASN A 52 -3.26 -8.98 -18.75
C ASN A 52 -1.77 -9.39 -18.73
N THR A 53 -0.89 -8.50 -18.23
CA THR A 53 0.54 -8.78 -18.11
C THR A 53 1.03 -8.90 -16.67
N LEU A 54 0.18 -8.78 -15.67
CA LEU A 54 0.55 -8.92 -14.28
C LEU A 54 0.10 -10.30 -13.76
N ASP A 55 1.04 -11.10 -13.28
CA ASP A 55 0.75 -12.42 -12.71
C ASP A 55 0.47 -12.37 -11.21
N VAL A 56 1.10 -11.45 -10.49
CA VAL A 56 0.97 -11.34 -9.03
C VAL A 56 0.62 -9.91 -8.64
N LEU A 57 -0.40 -9.77 -7.83
CA LEU A 57 -0.75 -8.51 -7.19
C LEU A 57 -0.46 -8.61 -5.68
N PHE A 58 0.19 -7.61 -5.13
CA PHE A 58 0.37 -7.44 -3.70
C PHE A 58 -0.55 -6.32 -3.22
N THR A 59 -1.29 -6.53 -2.14
CA THR A 59 -2.15 -5.50 -1.54
C THR A 59 -2.03 -5.51 -0.02
N GLY A 60 -2.47 -4.44 0.61
CA GLY A 60 -2.38 -4.26 2.06
C GLY A 60 -2.04 -2.83 2.42
N ASP A 61 -1.51 -2.63 3.60
CA ASP A 61 -1.13 -1.30 4.07
C ASP A 61 0.36 -0.95 3.78
N SER A 62 0.94 -0.10 4.61
CA SER A 62 2.35 0.30 4.48
C SER A 62 3.34 -0.86 4.64
N GLU A 63 2.95 -1.93 5.32
CA GLU A 63 3.78 -3.14 5.40
C GLU A 63 3.96 -3.78 4.02
N ALA A 64 2.88 -3.89 3.24
CA ALA A 64 2.96 -4.37 1.86
C ALA A 64 3.82 -3.44 0.99
N SER A 65 3.52 -2.13 1.01
CA SER A 65 4.19 -1.18 0.11
C SER A 65 5.69 -0.98 0.39
N ASN A 66 6.14 -1.21 1.62
CA ASN A 66 7.56 -1.16 1.98
C ASN A 66 8.29 -2.51 1.84
N THR A 67 7.56 -3.60 1.62
CA THR A 67 8.16 -4.95 1.59
C THR A 67 8.24 -5.53 0.18
N PHE A 68 7.11 -5.63 -0.54
CA PHE A 68 7.07 -6.38 -1.80
C PHE A 68 7.54 -5.53 -2.97
N SER A 69 8.66 -5.93 -3.57
CA SER A 69 9.31 -5.21 -4.67
C SER A 69 9.15 -5.93 -6.00
N PRO A 70 8.28 -5.43 -6.90
CA PRO A 70 8.06 -6.06 -8.20
C PRO A 70 9.33 -6.23 -9.05
N PHE A 71 10.24 -5.24 -9.04
CA PHE A 71 11.47 -5.35 -9.82
C PHE A 71 12.47 -6.35 -9.26
N GLN A 72 12.42 -6.68 -7.97
CA GLN A 72 13.23 -7.78 -7.44
C GLN A 72 12.68 -9.13 -7.92
N TYR A 73 11.37 -9.34 -7.88
CA TYR A 73 10.74 -10.56 -8.43
C TYR A 73 11.00 -10.71 -9.92
N TRP A 74 10.97 -9.61 -10.67
CA TRP A 74 11.35 -9.61 -12.08
C TRP A 74 12.81 -10.02 -12.28
N LYS A 75 13.74 -9.38 -11.57
CA LYS A 75 15.18 -9.66 -11.69
C LYS A 75 15.53 -11.09 -11.34
N GLU A 76 14.98 -11.61 -10.25
CA GLU A 76 15.30 -12.94 -9.74
C GLU A 76 14.61 -14.05 -10.54
N GLN A 77 13.34 -13.92 -10.85
CA GLN A 77 12.49 -14.99 -11.38
C GLN A 77 11.71 -14.62 -12.65
N GLY A 78 11.85 -13.41 -13.19
CA GLY A 78 11.07 -12.96 -14.35
C GLY A 78 9.57 -12.78 -14.09
N ILE A 79 9.18 -12.62 -12.81
CA ILE A 79 7.79 -12.52 -12.41
C ILE A 79 7.28 -11.08 -12.59
N ALA A 80 6.23 -10.91 -13.38
CA ALA A 80 5.56 -9.64 -13.55
C ALA A 80 4.53 -9.41 -12.45
N SER A 81 4.72 -8.38 -11.62
CA SER A 81 3.88 -8.12 -10.46
C SER A 81 3.66 -6.63 -10.21
N TYR A 82 2.68 -6.30 -9.39
CA TYR A 82 2.43 -4.91 -8.99
C TYR A 82 2.06 -4.82 -7.50
N ASN A 83 2.54 -3.78 -6.82
CA ASN A 83 2.25 -3.53 -5.41
C ASN A 83 1.14 -2.46 -5.27
N LEU A 84 -0.05 -2.90 -4.93
CA LEU A 84 -1.23 -2.08 -4.70
C LEU A 84 -1.31 -1.56 -3.24
N GLY A 85 -0.39 -1.98 -2.39
CA GLY A 85 -0.36 -1.58 -0.98
C GLY A 85 -0.02 -0.10 -0.80
N GLY A 86 -0.41 0.48 0.32
CA GLY A 86 -0.16 1.89 0.59
C GLY A 86 -0.33 2.30 2.05
N SER A 87 0.17 3.49 2.37
CA SER A 87 0.20 3.99 3.75
C SER A 87 -1.20 4.02 4.38
N ALA A 88 -1.35 3.29 5.50
CA ALA A 88 -2.60 3.18 6.26
C ALA A 88 -3.81 2.70 5.44
N GLN A 89 -3.58 2.06 4.31
CA GLN A 89 -4.63 1.51 3.46
C GLN A 89 -5.47 0.51 4.24
N ARG A 90 -6.78 0.59 4.07
CA ARG A 90 -7.76 -0.25 4.75
C ARG A 90 -8.28 -1.30 3.78
N LEU A 91 -8.96 -2.31 4.30
CA LEU A 91 -9.38 -3.43 3.47
C LEU A 91 -10.46 -3.04 2.44
N ASN A 92 -11.34 -2.09 2.76
CA ASN A 92 -12.27 -1.51 1.78
C ASN A 92 -11.56 -0.80 0.62
N ASP A 93 -10.43 -0.11 0.90
CA ASP A 93 -9.62 0.52 -0.14
C ASP A 93 -8.94 -0.54 -1.00
N CYS A 94 -8.41 -1.61 -0.37
CA CYS A 94 -7.84 -2.76 -1.09
C CYS A 94 -8.87 -3.39 -2.04
N TYR A 95 -10.11 -3.61 -1.57
CA TYR A 95 -11.19 -4.13 -2.39
C TYR A 95 -11.49 -3.23 -3.58
N THR A 96 -11.64 -1.92 -3.36
CA THR A 96 -11.96 -0.96 -4.42
C THR A 96 -10.88 -0.91 -5.51
N VAL A 97 -9.61 -0.92 -5.11
CA VAL A 97 -8.49 -0.98 -6.07
C VAL A 97 -8.50 -2.29 -6.83
N LEU A 98 -8.68 -3.41 -6.14
CA LEU A 98 -8.67 -4.74 -6.75
C LEU A 98 -9.82 -4.92 -7.74
N GLU A 99 -11.04 -4.50 -7.37
CA GLU A 99 -12.22 -4.56 -8.25
C GLU A 99 -11.99 -3.82 -9.56
N ASP A 100 -11.29 -2.70 -9.54
CA ASP A 100 -10.96 -1.96 -10.76
C ASP A 100 -9.84 -2.63 -11.55
N VAL A 101 -8.76 -3.02 -10.88
CA VAL A 101 -7.59 -3.64 -11.51
C VAL A 101 -7.96 -4.95 -12.22
N LEU A 102 -8.84 -5.76 -11.66
CA LEU A 102 -9.28 -7.03 -12.26
C LEU A 102 -10.14 -6.87 -13.53
N LYS A 103 -10.59 -5.65 -13.85
CA LYS A 103 -11.23 -5.36 -15.15
C LYS A 103 -10.21 -5.37 -16.31
N HIS A 104 -8.93 -5.12 -15.99
CA HIS A 104 -7.85 -4.92 -16.95
C HIS A 104 -6.71 -5.93 -16.81
N GLN A 105 -6.61 -6.61 -15.68
CA GLN A 105 -5.57 -7.58 -15.38
C GLN A 105 -6.17 -8.92 -14.95
N LYS A 106 -5.46 -10.00 -15.26
CA LYS A 106 -5.85 -11.37 -14.89
C LYS A 106 -4.72 -12.06 -14.13
N PRO A 107 -4.41 -11.60 -12.92
CA PRO A 107 -3.33 -12.20 -12.13
C PRO A 107 -3.69 -13.63 -11.75
N LYS A 108 -2.67 -14.45 -11.53
CA LYS A 108 -2.81 -15.80 -10.97
C LYS A 108 -2.94 -15.77 -9.45
N LEU A 109 -2.30 -14.78 -8.84
CA LEU A 109 -2.16 -14.71 -7.38
C LEU A 109 -2.40 -13.30 -6.85
N LEU A 110 -3.18 -13.20 -5.79
CA LEU A 110 -3.28 -12.02 -4.92
C LEU A 110 -2.63 -12.33 -3.57
N VAL A 111 -1.66 -11.54 -3.19
CA VAL A 111 -1.00 -11.56 -1.88
C VAL A 111 -1.55 -10.42 -1.03
N LEU A 112 -2.35 -10.76 -0.01
CA LEU A 112 -2.88 -9.80 0.95
C LEU A 112 -1.99 -9.75 2.18
N GLU A 113 -1.41 -8.58 2.46
CA GLU A 113 -0.62 -8.35 3.67
C GLU A 113 -1.55 -8.23 4.89
N ALA A 114 -1.24 -8.99 5.94
CA ALA A 114 -2.16 -9.27 7.05
C ALA A 114 -2.38 -8.10 8.02
N ASN A 115 -1.45 -7.14 8.16
CA ASN A 115 -1.61 -6.06 9.14
C ASN A 115 -2.83 -5.17 8.84
N THR A 116 -3.21 -5.06 7.56
CA THR A 116 -4.40 -4.31 7.15
C THR A 116 -5.70 -4.87 7.75
N LEU A 117 -5.74 -6.18 8.08
CA LEU A 117 -6.91 -6.85 8.67
C LEU A 117 -7.23 -6.36 10.09
N PHE A 118 -6.25 -5.81 10.80
CA PHE A 118 -6.45 -5.23 12.13
C PHE A 118 -6.79 -3.73 12.09
N ARG A 119 -6.93 -3.14 10.90
CA ARG A 119 -7.34 -1.75 10.74
C ARG A 119 -8.85 -1.65 10.68
N LYS A 120 -9.41 -0.81 11.54
CA LYS A 120 -10.83 -0.47 11.44
C LYS A 120 -11.08 0.20 10.09
N ASN A 121 -11.98 -0.37 9.30
CA ASN A 121 -12.45 0.29 8.09
C ASN A 121 -13.10 1.64 8.47
N ALA A 122 -12.85 2.66 7.66
CA ALA A 122 -13.70 3.83 7.74
C ALA A 122 -15.07 3.39 7.20
N VAL A 123 -16.02 3.20 8.08
CA VAL A 123 -17.38 3.44 7.69
C VAL A 123 -17.41 4.93 7.35
N TYR A 124 -17.59 5.27 6.08
CA TYR A 124 -17.89 6.65 5.71
C TYR A 124 -19.27 6.96 6.33
N ASN A 125 -19.26 7.45 7.57
CA ASN A 125 -20.45 7.97 8.20
C ASN A 125 -20.95 9.14 7.35
N GLN A 126 -22.23 9.49 7.47
CA GLN A 126 -22.77 10.70 6.81
C GLN A 126 -21.91 11.95 7.10
N ASP A 127 -21.28 12.00 8.28
CA ASP A 127 -20.36 13.08 8.67
C ASP A 127 -19.07 13.07 7.80
N ASP A 128 -18.55 11.91 7.43
CA ASP A 128 -17.39 11.81 6.54
C ASP A 128 -17.71 12.28 5.12
N SER A 129 -18.96 12.11 4.65
CA SER A 129 -19.36 12.56 3.31
C SER A 129 -19.38 14.09 3.18
N VAL A 130 -19.73 14.80 4.26
CA VAL A 130 -19.68 16.27 4.31
C VAL A 130 -18.23 16.75 4.33
N LEU A 131 -17.37 16.08 5.11
CA LEU A 131 -15.95 16.38 5.15
C LEU A 131 -15.29 16.12 3.79
N MET A 132 -15.58 14.99 3.17
CA MET A 132 -15.08 14.64 1.83
C MET A 132 -15.49 15.69 0.79
N TRP A 133 -16.75 16.13 0.81
CA TRP A 133 -17.24 17.20 -0.07
C TRP A 133 -16.52 18.54 0.21
N ALA A 134 -16.31 18.88 1.48
CA ALA A 134 -15.57 20.08 1.86
C ALA A 134 -14.09 20.02 1.44
N GLU A 135 -13.44 18.85 1.55
CA GLU A 135 -12.07 18.62 1.10
C GLU A 135 -11.93 18.69 -0.43
N GLN A 136 -12.95 18.26 -1.18
CA GLN A 136 -12.99 18.44 -2.64
C GLN A 136 -13.05 19.92 -3.02
N LEU A 137 -13.92 20.69 -2.36
CA LEU A 137 -14.05 22.13 -2.62
C LEU A 137 -12.81 22.91 -2.16
N PHE A 138 -12.22 22.48 -1.05
CA PHE A 138 -11.11 23.15 -0.39
C PHE A 138 -10.00 22.14 -0.06
N PRO A 139 -9.17 21.75 -1.03
CA PRO A 139 -8.07 20.82 -0.85
C PRO A 139 -7.12 21.11 0.34
N VAL A 140 -7.05 22.35 0.79
CA VAL A 140 -6.30 22.71 2.00
C VAL A 140 -6.78 21.96 3.25
N LEU A 141 -8.04 21.58 3.33
CA LEU A 141 -8.58 20.83 4.46
C LEU A 141 -8.00 19.42 4.50
N HIS A 142 -7.82 18.79 3.34
CA HIS A 142 -7.14 17.50 3.20
C HIS A 142 -5.64 17.62 3.45
N HIS A 143 -5.01 18.66 2.91
CA HIS A 143 -3.57 18.88 2.99
C HIS A 143 -3.13 19.69 4.22
N HIS A 144 -3.95 19.83 5.24
CA HIS A 144 -3.63 20.62 6.44
C HIS A 144 -2.34 20.22 7.15
N ASN A 145 -1.85 18.98 6.95
CA ASN A 145 -0.59 18.50 7.50
C ASN A 145 0.63 18.78 6.62
N ILE A 146 0.42 19.25 5.39
CA ILE A 146 1.52 19.44 4.42
C ILE A 146 2.52 20.52 4.88
N TYR A 147 2.09 21.45 5.75
CA TYR A 147 2.98 22.46 6.33
C TYR A 147 4.16 21.85 7.10
N LYS A 148 4.07 20.59 7.54
CA LYS A 148 5.16 19.88 8.23
C LYS A 148 6.25 19.39 7.27
N THR A 149 5.93 19.33 5.99
CA THR A 149 6.80 18.78 4.94
C THR A 149 6.98 19.75 3.78
N ILE A 150 6.34 20.93 3.84
CA ILE A 150 6.41 21.93 2.75
C ILE A 150 7.86 22.40 2.55
N ASN A 151 8.40 21.97 1.42
CA ASN A 151 9.29 22.83 0.66
C ASN A 151 8.40 23.57 -0.35
N LEU A 152 8.13 24.84 -0.12
CA LEU A 152 7.22 25.66 -0.96
C LEU A 152 7.58 25.59 -2.46
N SER A 153 8.86 25.43 -2.77
CA SER A 153 9.37 25.27 -4.13
C SER A 153 8.94 23.95 -4.78
N VAL A 154 8.77 22.89 -4.02
CA VAL A 154 8.36 21.56 -4.53
C VAL A 154 6.86 21.54 -4.80
N ASN A 155 6.05 22.15 -3.94
CA ASN A 155 4.60 22.22 -4.14
C ASN A 155 4.18 23.08 -5.33
N LEU A 156 4.97 24.11 -5.63
CA LEU A 156 4.76 24.96 -6.80
C LEU A 156 5.22 24.31 -8.13
N LEU A 157 6.03 23.25 -8.06
CA LEU A 157 6.72 22.66 -9.21
C LEU A 157 6.28 21.24 -9.60
N GLY A 158 5.42 20.56 -8.82
CA GLY A 158 4.91 19.23 -9.19
C GLY A 158 4.78 18.24 -8.05
N ALA A 159 4.33 17.02 -8.37
CA ALA A 159 4.12 15.89 -7.48
C ALA A 159 5.29 15.69 -6.50
N THR A 160 5.00 15.25 -5.29
CA THR A 160 6.07 14.88 -4.36
C THR A 160 6.94 13.79 -5.02
N LYS A 161 8.25 14.00 -5.07
CA LYS A 161 9.21 13.04 -5.67
C LYS A 161 9.00 11.60 -5.19
N GLU A 162 8.54 11.44 -3.95
CA GLU A 162 8.31 10.12 -3.33
C GLU A 162 7.16 9.34 -3.98
N ASN A 163 6.05 10.00 -4.33
CA ASN A 163 4.91 9.31 -4.94
C ASN A 163 5.21 8.92 -6.40
N ALA A 164 5.80 9.84 -7.16
CA ALA A 164 6.23 9.54 -8.53
C ALA A 164 7.27 8.41 -8.56
N TYR A 165 8.17 8.37 -7.58
CA TYR A 165 9.17 7.32 -7.49
C TYR A 165 8.56 5.95 -7.13
N ALA A 166 7.57 5.91 -6.23
CA ALA A 166 6.87 4.67 -5.90
C ALA A 166 6.10 4.11 -7.12
N ASP A 167 5.47 4.98 -7.91
CA ASP A 167 4.76 4.57 -9.11
C ASP A 167 5.76 4.04 -10.17
N GLN A 168 6.94 4.64 -10.32
CA GLN A 168 8.03 4.11 -11.15
C GLN A 168 8.54 2.76 -10.66
N CYS A 169 8.48 2.50 -9.35
CA CYS A 169 8.84 1.21 -8.74
C CYS A 169 7.67 0.22 -8.71
N LYS A 170 6.66 0.37 -9.57
CA LYS A 170 5.45 -0.47 -9.60
C LYS A 170 4.76 -0.59 -8.24
N GLY A 171 4.65 0.55 -7.57
CA GLY A 171 3.98 0.70 -6.27
C GLY A 171 4.82 0.36 -5.03
N TYR A 172 6.05 -0.09 -5.19
CA TYR A 172 6.97 -0.33 -4.08
C TYR A 172 7.62 0.96 -3.56
N TYR A 173 7.64 1.14 -2.24
CA TYR A 173 8.34 2.24 -1.59
C TYR A 173 9.77 1.85 -1.22
N ALA A 174 10.73 2.05 -2.11
CA ALA A 174 12.15 1.77 -1.89
C ALA A 174 12.76 2.71 -0.84
N ARG A 175 12.67 2.36 0.43
CA ARG A 175 13.14 3.17 1.56
C ARG A 175 14.49 2.69 2.05
N VAL A 176 15.50 3.55 1.99
CA VAL A 176 16.89 3.23 2.38
C VAL A 176 17.24 3.64 3.82
N ARG A 177 16.38 4.46 4.47
CA ARG A 177 16.65 4.95 5.82
C ARG A 177 16.74 3.80 6.82
N ILE A 178 17.66 3.90 7.76
CA ILE A 178 17.84 2.96 8.86
C ILE A 178 17.51 3.66 10.19
N ARG A 179 16.59 3.10 10.95
CA ARG A 179 16.34 3.43 12.35
C ARG A 179 16.22 2.13 13.14
N PRO A 180 17.28 1.74 13.88
CA PRO A 180 17.36 0.44 14.54
C PRO A 180 16.22 0.17 15.51
N TYR A 181 15.69 -1.04 15.49
CA TYR A 181 14.88 -1.57 16.57
C TYR A 181 15.79 -2.04 17.70
N ARG A 182 15.41 -1.72 18.94
CA ARG A 182 16.16 -2.05 20.14
C ARG A 182 15.27 -2.73 21.19
N GLY A 183 14.18 -3.34 20.74
CA GLY A 183 13.28 -4.08 21.60
C GLY A 183 13.72 -5.54 21.76
N SER A 184 12.78 -6.38 22.18
CA SER A 184 13.03 -7.80 22.41
C SER A 184 13.10 -8.57 21.09
N ASP A 185 14.10 -9.44 20.95
CA ASP A 185 14.16 -10.41 19.86
C ASP A 185 13.01 -11.46 19.93
N GLN A 186 12.39 -11.56 21.11
CA GLN A 186 11.19 -12.39 21.31
C GLN A 186 9.90 -11.57 21.15
N TYR A 187 9.86 -10.62 20.24
CA TYR A 187 8.72 -9.72 20.05
C TYR A 187 7.41 -10.49 19.78
N MET A 188 7.46 -11.60 19.11
CA MET A 188 6.29 -12.46 18.87
C MET A 188 5.56 -12.83 20.16
N LYS A 189 6.29 -13.16 21.22
CA LYS A 189 5.75 -13.55 22.54
C LYS A 189 5.45 -12.35 23.43
N THR A 190 6.22 -11.26 23.31
CA THR A 190 6.17 -10.13 24.25
C THR A 190 5.26 -9.00 23.79
N ASN A 191 4.99 -8.90 22.50
CA ASN A 191 4.14 -7.86 21.94
C ASN A 191 2.66 -8.17 22.23
N LYS A 192 1.95 -7.15 22.73
CA LYS A 192 0.52 -7.24 23.08
C LYS A 192 -0.31 -6.33 22.18
N ARG A 193 -0.24 -6.59 20.89
CA ARG A 193 -1.06 -5.87 19.92
C ARG A 193 -2.51 -6.35 19.96
N ASP A 194 -3.41 -5.42 19.66
CA ASP A 194 -4.83 -5.74 19.49
C ASP A 194 -5.01 -6.78 18.37
N THR A 195 -5.83 -7.78 18.66
CA THR A 195 -6.17 -8.88 17.77
C THR A 195 -7.61 -8.79 17.25
N THR A 196 -8.29 -7.68 17.52
CA THR A 196 -9.68 -7.49 17.11
C THR A 196 -9.79 -7.42 15.59
N LEU A 197 -10.55 -8.34 15.02
CA LEU A 197 -11.05 -8.25 13.65
C LEU A 197 -12.43 -7.62 13.69
N TYR A 198 -12.54 -6.44 13.08
CA TYR A 198 -13.82 -5.70 13.08
C TYR A 198 -14.80 -6.33 12.08
N PRO A 199 -16.12 -6.35 12.37
CA PRO A 199 -17.12 -6.92 11.46
C PRO A 199 -17.01 -6.38 10.03
N GLU A 200 -16.79 -5.09 9.89
CA GLU A 200 -16.64 -4.44 8.59
C GLU A 200 -15.38 -4.91 7.84
N THR A 201 -14.32 -5.22 8.59
CA THR A 201 -13.09 -5.78 8.01
C THR A 201 -13.32 -7.20 7.51
N LEU A 202 -14.04 -8.03 8.29
CA LEU A 202 -14.40 -9.40 7.89
C LEU A 202 -15.29 -9.39 6.64
N GLU A 203 -16.26 -8.49 6.56
CA GLU A 203 -17.11 -8.32 5.36
C GLU A 203 -16.28 -8.04 4.10
N TYR A 204 -15.28 -7.16 4.19
CA TYR A 204 -14.43 -6.86 3.04
C TYR A 204 -13.40 -7.96 2.75
N PHE A 205 -12.97 -8.72 3.75
CA PHE A 205 -12.15 -9.92 3.52
C PHE A 205 -12.92 -10.96 2.71
N GLU A 206 -14.18 -11.21 3.08
CA GLU A 206 -15.08 -12.11 2.34
C GLU A 206 -15.28 -11.60 0.90
N LYS A 207 -15.59 -10.31 0.72
CA LYS A 207 -15.71 -9.71 -0.63
C LYS A 207 -14.44 -9.87 -1.47
N ILE A 208 -13.25 -9.73 -0.89
CA ILE A 208 -11.99 -9.94 -1.61
C ILE A 208 -11.83 -11.42 -1.98
N ALA A 209 -12.13 -12.33 -1.06
CA ALA A 209 -12.04 -13.76 -1.32
C ALA A 209 -13.00 -14.18 -2.44
N ASP A 210 -14.24 -13.71 -2.40
CA ASP A 210 -15.24 -13.98 -3.44
C ASP A 210 -14.81 -13.38 -4.79
N LEU A 211 -14.35 -12.12 -4.81
CA LEU A 211 -13.86 -11.47 -6.01
C LEU A 211 -12.68 -12.22 -6.65
N CYS A 212 -11.75 -12.71 -5.83
CA CYS A 212 -10.65 -13.55 -6.29
C CYS A 212 -11.16 -14.85 -6.91
N LYS A 213 -12.08 -15.53 -6.25
CA LYS A 213 -12.70 -16.77 -6.74
C LYS A 213 -13.43 -16.56 -8.07
N GLU A 214 -14.22 -15.49 -8.19
CA GLU A 214 -14.96 -15.15 -9.42
C GLU A 214 -14.02 -14.88 -10.60
N ASN A 215 -12.82 -14.35 -10.34
CA ASN A 215 -11.83 -14.04 -11.36
C ASN A 215 -10.75 -15.13 -11.55
N ASN A 216 -10.87 -16.29 -10.88
CA ASN A 216 -9.88 -17.37 -10.87
C ASN A 216 -8.49 -16.92 -10.40
N VAL A 217 -8.45 -16.03 -9.42
CA VAL A 217 -7.24 -15.56 -8.74
C VAL A 217 -7.08 -16.34 -7.45
N GLU A 218 -5.92 -16.91 -7.20
CA GLU A 218 -5.64 -17.53 -5.90
C GLU A 218 -5.35 -16.43 -4.88
N LEU A 219 -6.04 -16.47 -3.72
CA LEU A 219 -5.79 -15.56 -2.61
C LEU A 219 -4.89 -16.23 -1.57
N ILE A 220 -3.83 -15.53 -1.18
CA ILE A 220 -3.03 -15.89 0.00
C ILE A 220 -2.90 -14.69 0.93
N VAL A 221 -2.73 -14.97 2.21
CA VAL A 221 -2.44 -13.96 3.24
C VAL A 221 -1.00 -14.10 3.69
N VAL A 222 -0.30 -12.98 3.82
CA VAL A 222 1.10 -12.94 4.27
C VAL A 222 1.27 -11.89 5.35
N SER A 223 1.86 -12.25 6.49
CA SER A 223 2.34 -11.26 7.45
C SER A 223 3.83 -11.05 7.28
N VAL A 224 4.22 -9.82 6.97
CA VAL A 224 5.62 -9.44 6.85
C VAL A 224 6.26 -9.25 8.23
N PRO A 225 7.57 -9.43 8.38
CA PRO A 225 8.25 -9.26 9.66
C PRO A 225 8.12 -7.83 10.18
N SER A 226 7.55 -7.68 11.38
CA SER A 226 7.36 -6.36 12.01
C SER A 226 7.34 -6.49 13.55
N PRO A 227 8.46 -6.27 14.23
CA PRO A 227 8.53 -6.34 15.69
C PRO A 227 7.55 -5.44 16.43
N LYS A 228 7.12 -4.34 15.82
CA LYS A 228 6.12 -3.47 16.43
C LYS A 228 4.70 -3.91 16.21
N ASN A 229 4.40 -4.53 15.08
CA ASN A 229 3.00 -4.78 14.69
C ASN A 229 2.59 -6.24 14.88
N TRP A 230 3.55 -7.17 15.01
CA TRP A 230 3.23 -8.58 15.03
C TRP A 230 3.41 -9.24 16.39
N SER A 231 2.70 -10.37 16.59
CA SER A 231 2.74 -11.20 17.81
C SER A 231 2.16 -12.59 17.52
N ASP A 232 2.45 -13.57 18.40
CA ASP A 232 1.84 -14.91 18.33
C ASP A 232 0.31 -14.83 18.37
N ALA A 233 -0.27 -13.93 19.19
CA ALA A 233 -1.73 -13.76 19.25
C ALA A 233 -2.32 -13.25 17.91
N ARG A 234 -1.65 -12.37 17.21
CA ARG A 234 -2.07 -11.94 15.86
C ARG A 234 -1.91 -13.06 14.83
N HIS A 235 -0.81 -13.82 14.93
CA HIS A 235 -0.62 -14.99 14.09
C HIS A 235 -1.80 -15.96 14.23
N ASP A 236 -2.14 -16.32 15.47
CA ASP A 236 -3.23 -17.29 15.75
C ASP A 236 -4.58 -16.78 15.21
N THR A 237 -4.86 -15.46 15.38
CA THR A 237 -6.07 -14.84 14.86
C THR A 237 -6.16 -14.91 13.33
N ILE A 238 -5.06 -14.62 12.62
CA ILE A 238 -5.06 -14.67 11.15
C ILE A 238 -5.07 -16.12 10.64
N GLN A 239 -4.39 -17.03 11.33
CA GLN A 239 -4.43 -18.45 10.99
C GLN A 239 -5.86 -19.02 11.10
N GLU A 240 -6.58 -18.64 12.16
CA GLU A 240 -7.98 -19.05 12.33
C GLU A 240 -8.87 -18.47 11.23
N LEU A 241 -8.74 -17.18 10.93
CA LEU A 241 -9.47 -16.56 9.82
C LEU A 241 -9.18 -17.27 8.49
N CYS A 242 -7.92 -17.49 8.16
CA CYS A 242 -7.54 -18.14 6.91
C CYS A 242 -8.06 -19.58 6.82
N ASN A 243 -8.06 -20.32 7.92
CA ASN A 243 -8.64 -21.66 7.97
C ASN A 243 -10.16 -21.66 7.72
N GLN A 244 -10.89 -20.64 8.17
CA GLN A 244 -12.34 -20.51 7.94
C GLN A 244 -12.68 -20.30 6.45
N TYR A 245 -11.79 -19.63 5.71
CA TYR A 245 -12.01 -19.31 4.30
C TYR A 245 -11.23 -20.20 3.34
N ASP A 246 -10.53 -21.23 3.83
CA ASP A 246 -9.63 -22.09 3.03
C ASP A 246 -8.57 -21.31 2.26
N VAL A 247 -7.99 -20.28 2.91
CA VAL A 247 -6.95 -19.41 2.37
C VAL A 247 -5.59 -19.77 2.96
N THR A 248 -4.57 -19.89 2.15
CA THR A 248 -3.20 -20.16 2.61
C THR A 248 -2.62 -18.95 3.34
N TYR A 249 -2.01 -19.18 4.50
CA TYR A 249 -1.37 -18.14 5.29
C TYR A 249 0.13 -18.39 5.47
N TYR A 250 0.94 -17.37 5.22
CA TYR A 250 2.38 -17.34 5.47
C TYR A 250 2.72 -16.31 6.53
N ASP A 251 3.19 -16.74 7.69
CA ASP A 251 3.74 -15.83 8.69
C ASP A 251 5.27 -15.74 8.59
N LEU A 252 5.76 -14.71 7.94
CA LEU A 252 7.18 -14.50 7.74
C LEU A 252 7.89 -14.05 9.04
N ASN A 253 7.16 -13.64 10.08
CA ASN A 253 7.72 -13.36 11.40
C ASN A 253 8.23 -14.63 12.11
N LYS A 254 7.76 -15.80 11.71
CA LYS A 254 8.22 -17.09 12.24
C LYS A 254 9.44 -17.67 11.52
N LEU A 255 9.97 -16.92 10.56
CA LEU A 255 11.10 -17.33 9.70
C LEU A 255 12.41 -16.58 9.98
N ASP A 256 12.59 -16.05 11.18
CA ASP A 256 13.78 -15.24 11.55
C ASP A 256 15.11 -15.90 11.15
N ASN A 257 15.25 -17.20 11.41
CA ASN A 257 16.48 -17.94 11.07
C ASN A 257 16.66 -18.13 9.56
N VAL A 258 15.59 -18.08 8.78
CA VAL A 258 15.62 -18.25 7.31
C VAL A 258 15.88 -16.92 6.63
N LEU A 259 15.16 -15.89 7.05
CA LEU A 259 15.28 -14.54 6.48
C LEU A 259 16.55 -13.83 6.92
N ALA A 260 17.15 -14.23 8.04
CA ALA A 260 18.37 -13.64 8.62
C ALA A 260 18.26 -12.10 8.75
N LEU A 261 17.10 -11.61 9.24
CA LEU A 261 16.88 -10.19 9.44
C LEU A 261 17.75 -9.65 10.58
N ASP A 262 18.38 -8.52 10.34
CA ASP A 262 19.10 -7.75 11.34
C ASP A 262 18.32 -6.48 11.66
N TRP A 263 17.63 -6.48 12.79
CA TRP A 263 16.80 -5.36 13.21
C TRP A 263 17.60 -4.08 13.54
N THR A 264 18.92 -4.12 13.48
CA THR A 264 19.76 -2.92 13.58
C THR A 264 19.93 -2.21 12.24
N THR A 265 19.77 -2.92 11.11
CA THR A 265 20.01 -2.41 9.74
C THR A 265 18.84 -2.56 8.79
N ASP A 266 17.92 -3.49 9.05
CA ASP A 266 16.90 -3.91 8.08
C ASP A 266 15.53 -3.24 8.30
N THR A 267 15.46 -2.29 9.24
CA THR A 267 14.25 -1.58 9.58
C THR A 267 14.32 -0.08 9.26
N LEU A 268 13.21 0.44 8.74
CA LEU A 268 13.03 1.84 8.37
C LEU A 268 12.86 2.74 9.60
N ASP A 269 12.12 2.26 10.62
CA ASP A 269 11.56 3.07 11.68
C ASP A 269 11.35 2.32 13.01
N ARG A 270 12.38 1.62 13.45
CA ARG A 270 12.45 0.95 14.76
C ARG A 270 11.53 -0.27 14.85
N GLY A 271 11.51 -1.10 13.81
CA GLY A 271 10.77 -2.36 13.78
C GLY A 271 9.30 -2.23 13.39
N ASP A 272 8.88 -1.07 12.87
CA ASP A 272 7.55 -0.88 12.30
C ASP A 272 7.51 -1.44 10.87
N HIS A 273 8.37 -0.91 10.00
CA HIS A 273 8.47 -1.35 8.61
C HIS A 273 9.89 -1.82 8.28
N LEU A 274 9.99 -2.71 7.32
CA LEU A 274 11.26 -3.02 6.67
C LEU A 274 11.73 -1.84 5.83
N ASN A 275 13.04 -1.65 5.76
CA ASN A 275 13.66 -0.84 4.74
C ASN A 275 14.08 -1.71 3.55
N MET A 276 14.75 -1.14 2.56
CA MET A 276 15.16 -1.85 1.37
C MET A 276 16.09 -3.05 1.65
N ASN A 277 16.91 -3.01 2.72
CA ASN A 277 17.77 -4.15 3.09
C ASN A 277 16.92 -5.34 3.59
N GLY A 278 15.97 -5.08 4.51
CA GLY A 278 15.06 -6.11 5.01
C GLY A 278 14.11 -6.62 3.92
N SER A 279 13.57 -5.71 3.11
CA SER A 279 12.73 -6.04 1.96
C SER A 279 13.44 -6.99 1.00
N LYS A 280 14.72 -6.75 0.66
CA LYS A 280 15.51 -7.64 -0.21
C LYS A 280 15.53 -9.07 0.29
N LYS A 281 15.72 -9.29 1.59
CA LYS A 281 15.78 -10.61 2.19
C LYS A 281 14.43 -11.33 2.12
N VAL A 282 13.35 -10.61 2.41
CA VAL A 282 12.00 -11.14 2.30
C VAL A 282 11.65 -11.49 0.86
N ASN A 283 11.92 -10.60 -0.08
CA ASN A 283 11.60 -10.84 -1.49
C ASN A 283 12.41 -11.99 -2.09
N ALA A 284 13.69 -12.13 -1.74
CA ALA A 284 14.50 -13.26 -2.19
C ALA A 284 13.89 -14.61 -1.73
N TYR A 285 13.47 -14.71 -0.48
CA TYR A 285 12.79 -15.90 0.01
C TYR A 285 11.43 -16.12 -0.66
N PHE A 286 10.64 -15.04 -0.79
CA PHE A 286 9.28 -15.15 -1.30
C PHE A 286 9.22 -15.38 -2.82
N SER A 287 10.23 -14.93 -3.57
CA SER A 287 10.35 -15.21 -5.01
C SER A 287 10.42 -16.70 -5.32
N GLU A 288 11.13 -17.48 -4.48
CA GLU A 288 11.20 -18.94 -4.60
C GLU A 288 9.83 -19.59 -4.33
N ILE A 289 9.08 -19.09 -3.35
CA ILE A 289 7.70 -19.56 -3.09
C ILE A 289 6.80 -19.30 -4.30
N LEU A 290 6.85 -18.10 -4.87
CA LEU A 290 6.05 -17.73 -6.05
C LEU A 290 6.34 -18.66 -7.24
N LYS A 291 7.61 -18.99 -7.44
CA LYS A 291 8.03 -19.87 -8.53
C LYS A 291 7.69 -21.34 -8.26
N GLU A 292 8.09 -21.87 -7.10
CA GLU A 292 8.04 -23.32 -6.84
C GLU A 292 6.63 -23.79 -6.46
N LYS A 293 5.89 -23.01 -5.66
CA LYS A 293 4.56 -23.42 -5.21
C LYS A 293 3.44 -22.94 -6.10
N TYR A 294 3.54 -21.69 -6.58
CA TYR A 294 2.48 -21.07 -7.39
C TYR A 294 2.76 -21.13 -8.89
N HIS A 295 3.92 -21.66 -9.27
CA HIS A 295 4.32 -21.85 -10.67
C HIS A 295 4.11 -20.58 -11.51
N ILE A 296 4.45 -19.42 -10.92
CA ILE A 296 4.39 -18.14 -11.64
C ILE A 296 5.44 -18.16 -12.75
N PRO A 297 5.07 -17.79 -13.98
CA PRO A 297 5.96 -17.90 -15.14
C PRO A 297 7.13 -16.92 -15.09
N ASP A 298 8.20 -17.27 -15.80
CA ASP A 298 9.31 -16.37 -16.11
C ASP A 298 9.06 -15.77 -17.51
N HIS A 299 8.84 -14.45 -17.55
CA HIS A 299 8.52 -13.73 -18.79
C HIS A 299 9.74 -13.03 -19.41
N ARG A 300 10.95 -13.24 -18.88
CA ARG A 300 12.14 -12.63 -19.46
C ARG A 300 12.37 -13.11 -20.89
N GLY A 301 12.63 -12.14 -21.77
CA GLY A 301 12.79 -12.41 -23.21
C GLY A 301 11.49 -12.40 -24.01
N GLU A 302 10.31 -12.31 -23.39
CA GLU A 302 9.05 -12.14 -24.08
C GLU A 302 8.86 -10.68 -24.51
N ALA A 303 8.41 -10.47 -25.75
CA ALA A 303 8.27 -9.14 -26.35
C ALA A 303 7.31 -8.22 -25.56
N ASP A 304 6.26 -8.79 -25.00
CA ASP A 304 5.26 -8.06 -24.23
C ASP A 304 5.77 -7.51 -22.90
N TYR A 305 6.87 -8.05 -22.42
CA TYR A 305 7.50 -7.70 -21.15
C TYR A 305 8.84 -6.95 -21.30
N ALA A 306 9.26 -6.64 -22.53
CA ALA A 306 10.55 -5.95 -22.77
C ALA A 306 10.70 -4.61 -22.04
N ILE A 307 9.60 -3.97 -21.67
CA ILE A 307 9.59 -2.73 -20.89
C ILE A 307 10.14 -2.94 -19.45
N TRP A 308 9.98 -4.14 -18.89
CA TRP A 308 10.42 -4.45 -17.54
C TRP A 308 11.94 -4.39 -17.39
N ASP A 309 12.68 -4.99 -18.33
CA ASP A 309 14.14 -4.96 -18.34
C ASP A 309 14.66 -3.52 -18.43
N LYS A 310 14.01 -2.71 -19.29
CA LYS A 310 14.37 -1.30 -19.43
C LYS A 310 14.13 -0.51 -18.14
N GLN A 311 12.96 -0.66 -17.54
CA GLN A 311 12.59 0.05 -16.31
C GLN A 311 13.46 -0.39 -15.11
N GLU A 312 13.77 -1.69 -14.99
CA GLU A 312 14.65 -2.21 -13.94
C GLU A 312 16.05 -1.62 -14.08
N ALA A 313 16.60 -1.61 -15.30
CA ALA A 313 17.93 -1.04 -15.56
C ALA A 313 18.00 0.48 -15.30
N GLU A 314 16.95 1.23 -15.65
CA GLU A 314 16.88 2.67 -15.39
C GLU A 314 16.80 3.01 -13.90
N LEU A 315 16.07 2.22 -13.11
CA LEU A 315 15.92 2.42 -11.67
C LEU A 315 17.14 1.98 -10.87
N ASN A 316 17.83 0.93 -11.34
CA ASN A 316 19.03 0.37 -10.71
C ASN A 316 18.88 0.20 -9.18
N LEU A 317 17.79 -0.40 -8.75
CA LEU A 317 17.47 -0.57 -7.33
C LEU A 317 18.31 -1.64 -6.65
N TYR A 318 18.81 -2.63 -7.40
CA TYR A 318 19.41 -3.87 -6.88
C TYR A 318 20.76 -4.21 -7.51
#